data_714c8741045927e0dd7b55b8d2a60916
#
_entry.id   714c8741045927e0dd7b55b8d2a60916
#
_cell.length_a   1.000
_cell.length_b   1.000
_cell.length_c   1.000
_cell.angle_alpha   90.00
_cell.angle_beta   90.00
_cell.angle_gamma   90.00
#
_symmetry.space_group_name_H-M   'P 1'
#
loop_
_entity.id
_entity.type
_entity.pdbx_description
1 polymer ?
#
loop_
_entity_poly.entity_id
_entity_poly.type
_entity_poly.pdbx_seq_one_letter_code
_entity_poly.pdbx_strand_id
1 'polypeptide(L)'
;MTIDKHTGLVLEGGGLRGVFTCGVLDCFMDHGVRFPFTVGVSAGACNGLSYMSGQRGRAKASNIDLMDEHHYIGFKYLFTQRCIMDFKLLFEDFPERIIPYDYEAYFSNPDRFVMVTTNCLSGKAEYFEEKSSSGRVMDIVRASSSLPFVSPVTYVDGIPMLDGGIVDSIPVEYALGQGYEKLVVVLTRNKGYRKAESSMQLARLFYRKYPEVVKSLSQRNDLYNRSMELVEKLEDEGRIIVIRPERPVDVGRMEKDTDKLRALYDEGYSEAEKMLSDIKTMNEE
;
A
#
# COMPACT_ATOMS: atom_id res chain seq x y z
N MET A 1 1.17 -22.05 -6.90
CA MET A 1 2.64 -22.17 -6.71
C MET A 1 2.96 -21.94 -5.24
N THR A 2 3.65 -22.86 -4.59
CA THR A 2 4.06 -22.68 -3.19
C THR A 2 5.36 -21.88 -3.16
N ILE A 3 5.34 -20.74 -2.48
CA ILE A 3 6.50 -19.87 -2.30
C ILE A 3 7.29 -20.30 -1.05
N ASP A 4 8.63 -20.21 -1.13
CA ASP A 4 9.51 -20.54 0.00
C ASP A 4 9.20 -19.67 1.22
N LYS A 5 9.31 -20.28 2.41
CA LYS A 5 8.97 -19.62 3.68
C LYS A 5 9.86 -18.39 4.02
N HIS A 6 10.98 -18.20 3.33
CA HIS A 6 11.89 -17.08 3.49
C HIS A 6 11.69 -15.99 2.43
N THR A 7 10.71 -16.13 1.55
CA THR A 7 10.37 -15.15 0.52
C THR A 7 9.21 -14.27 0.97
N GLY A 8 9.40 -12.96 0.93
CA GLY A 8 8.40 -11.97 1.31
C GLY A 8 7.88 -11.15 0.13
N LEU A 9 6.69 -10.58 0.28
CA LEU A 9 6.06 -9.64 -0.64
C LEU A 9 6.01 -8.25 -0.02
N VAL A 10 6.53 -7.24 -0.73
CA VAL A 10 6.53 -5.83 -0.30
C VAL A 10 5.67 -5.00 -1.25
N LEU A 11 4.68 -4.28 -0.71
CA LEU A 11 3.72 -3.50 -1.48
C LEU A 11 3.87 -2.01 -1.17
N GLU A 12 4.37 -1.24 -2.14
CA GLU A 12 4.53 0.21 -2.01
C GLU A 12 3.20 0.94 -1.84
N GLY A 13 3.22 2.04 -1.09
CA GLY A 13 2.11 3.00 -1.03
C GLY A 13 2.07 3.91 -2.26
N GLY A 14 0.87 4.27 -2.74
CA GLY A 14 0.78 5.05 -3.97
C GLY A 14 -0.50 5.87 -4.20
N GLY A 15 -1.50 5.80 -3.32
CA GLY A 15 -2.85 6.27 -3.63
C GLY A 15 -3.40 5.50 -4.83
N LEU A 16 -4.10 6.17 -5.78
CA LEU A 16 -4.70 5.48 -6.94
C LEU A 16 -3.67 4.90 -7.92
N ARG A 17 -2.37 5.23 -7.81
CA ARG A 17 -1.35 4.47 -8.54
C ARG A 17 -1.23 3.01 -8.09
N GLY A 18 -1.72 2.71 -6.89
CA GLY A 18 -1.83 1.35 -6.37
C GLY A 18 -2.77 0.43 -7.16
N VAL A 19 -3.51 0.92 -8.16
CA VAL A 19 -4.26 0.04 -9.09
C VAL A 19 -3.32 -0.83 -9.92
N PHE A 20 -2.07 -0.40 -10.15
CA PHE A 20 -1.02 -1.28 -10.68
C PHE A 20 -0.83 -2.51 -9.78
N THR A 21 -0.69 -2.28 -8.47
CA THR A 21 -0.59 -3.35 -7.48
C THR A 21 -1.84 -4.24 -7.46
N CYS A 22 -3.05 -3.69 -7.70
CA CYS A 22 -4.26 -4.51 -7.84
C CYS A 22 -4.12 -5.53 -8.97
N GLY A 23 -3.61 -5.09 -10.14
CA GLY A 23 -3.37 -5.97 -11.29
C GLY A 23 -2.34 -7.06 -10.97
N VAL A 24 -1.23 -6.69 -10.32
CA VAL A 24 -0.21 -7.66 -9.88
C VAL A 24 -0.79 -8.72 -8.94
N LEU A 25 -1.54 -8.30 -7.93
CA LEU A 25 -2.09 -9.21 -6.93
C LEU A 25 -3.21 -10.10 -7.51
N ASP A 26 -4.02 -9.59 -8.43
CA ASP A 26 -5.02 -10.38 -9.14
C ASP A 26 -4.34 -11.44 -10.04
N CYS A 27 -3.24 -11.10 -10.73
CA CYS A 27 -2.43 -12.07 -11.46
C CYS A 27 -1.87 -13.16 -10.54
N PHE A 28 -1.34 -12.80 -9.38
CA PHE A 28 -0.85 -13.76 -8.40
C PHE A 28 -1.96 -14.70 -7.92
N MET A 29 -3.15 -14.19 -7.64
CA MET A 29 -4.31 -15.02 -7.25
C MET A 29 -4.74 -15.95 -8.36
N ASP A 30 -4.81 -15.48 -9.61
CA ASP A 30 -5.18 -16.30 -10.79
C ASP A 30 -4.19 -17.46 -11.04
N HIS A 31 -2.90 -17.26 -10.67
CA HIS A 31 -1.85 -18.29 -10.80
C HIS A 31 -1.56 -19.04 -9.50
N GLY A 32 -2.37 -18.82 -8.46
CA GLY A 32 -2.21 -19.47 -7.15
C GLY A 32 -0.88 -19.18 -6.46
N VAL A 33 -0.31 -17.98 -6.70
CA VAL A 33 0.93 -17.51 -6.03
C VAL A 33 0.55 -16.89 -4.69
N ARG A 34 1.11 -17.43 -3.60
CA ARG A 34 0.87 -16.94 -2.22
C ARG A 34 2.18 -16.82 -1.49
N PHE A 35 2.38 -15.67 -0.84
CA PHE A 35 3.58 -15.38 -0.07
C PHE A 35 3.30 -15.59 1.43
N PRO A 36 4.21 -16.25 2.15
CA PRO A 36 4.06 -16.50 3.59
C PRO A 36 4.15 -15.22 4.43
N PHE A 37 4.68 -14.16 3.84
CA PHE A 37 4.78 -12.84 4.43
C PHE A 37 4.48 -11.76 3.39
N THR A 38 3.63 -10.83 3.77
CA THR A 38 3.34 -9.64 2.97
C THR A 38 3.39 -8.42 3.87
N VAL A 39 4.03 -7.34 3.42
CA VAL A 39 3.99 -6.05 4.09
C VAL A 39 3.53 -4.97 3.11
N GLY A 40 2.55 -4.16 3.52
CA GLY A 40 1.95 -3.14 2.67
C GLY A 40 1.78 -1.80 3.36
N VAL A 41 1.83 -0.73 2.57
CA VAL A 41 1.72 0.66 3.02
C VAL A 41 0.62 1.37 2.23
N SER A 42 -0.31 2.08 2.91
CA SER A 42 -1.32 2.90 2.23
C SER A 42 -2.13 2.07 1.22
N ALA A 43 -2.10 2.43 -0.07
CA ALA A 43 -2.74 1.64 -1.13
C ALA A 43 -2.24 0.18 -1.14
N GLY A 44 -0.95 -0.06 -0.86
CA GLY A 44 -0.40 -1.41 -0.75
C GLY A 44 -1.00 -2.20 0.41
N ALA A 45 -1.32 -1.55 1.55
CA ALA A 45 -2.03 -2.17 2.65
C ALA A 45 -3.48 -2.50 2.28
N CYS A 46 -4.20 -1.57 1.62
CA CYS A 46 -5.58 -1.81 1.16
C CYS A 46 -5.67 -2.98 0.17
N ASN A 47 -4.77 -3.01 -0.80
CA ASN A 47 -4.75 -4.06 -1.83
C ASN A 47 -4.31 -5.41 -1.25
N GLY A 48 -3.32 -5.37 -0.34
CA GLY A 48 -2.84 -6.52 0.40
C GLY A 48 -3.96 -7.21 1.20
N LEU A 49 -4.88 -6.46 1.81
CA LEU A 49 -6.04 -7.05 2.49
C LEU A 49 -6.87 -7.93 1.54
N SER A 50 -7.20 -7.44 0.33
CA SER A 50 -7.98 -8.22 -0.65
C SER A 50 -7.23 -9.48 -1.11
N TYR A 51 -5.91 -9.38 -1.26
CA TYR A 51 -5.06 -10.53 -1.58
C TYR A 51 -5.01 -11.55 -0.43
N MET A 52 -4.86 -11.09 0.81
CA MET A 52 -4.79 -11.95 2.00
C MET A 52 -6.10 -12.69 2.30
N SER A 53 -7.26 -12.11 1.92
CA SER A 53 -8.56 -12.79 2.01
C SER A 53 -8.89 -13.64 0.77
N GLY A 54 -8.02 -13.64 -0.26
CA GLY A 54 -8.27 -14.37 -1.52
C GLY A 54 -9.38 -13.76 -2.37
N GLN A 55 -9.80 -12.51 -2.11
CA GLN A 55 -10.90 -11.86 -2.82
C GLN A 55 -10.41 -11.21 -4.12
N ARG A 56 -10.20 -12.05 -5.13
CA ARG A 56 -9.78 -11.63 -6.48
C ARG A 56 -10.74 -10.61 -7.06
N GLY A 57 -10.20 -9.51 -7.61
CA GLY A 57 -10.96 -8.41 -8.21
C GLY A 57 -11.57 -7.43 -7.22
N ARG A 58 -11.59 -7.71 -5.91
CA ARG A 58 -12.18 -6.80 -4.92
C ARG A 58 -11.47 -5.44 -4.89
N ALA A 59 -10.14 -5.44 -4.90
CA ALA A 59 -9.35 -4.20 -4.93
C ALA A 59 -9.60 -3.40 -6.24
N LYS A 60 -9.71 -4.07 -7.39
CA LYS A 60 -10.09 -3.45 -8.67
C LYS A 60 -11.48 -2.83 -8.58
N ALA A 61 -12.47 -3.57 -8.08
CA ALA A 61 -13.83 -3.08 -7.94
C ALA A 61 -13.89 -1.79 -7.09
N SER A 62 -13.23 -1.77 -5.92
CA SER A 62 -13.23 -0.59 -5.04
C SER A 62 -12.51 0.62 -5.63
N ASN A 63 -11.44 0.43 -6.38
CA ASN A 63 -10.59 1.52 -6.88
C ASN A 63 -10.96 1.98 -8.30
N ILE A 64 -11.66 1.17 -9.09
CA ILE A 64 -11.98 1.47 -10.49
C ILE A 64 -13.49 1.37 -10.74
N ASP A 65 -14.06 0.16 -10.58
CA ASP A 65 -15.40 -0.13 -11.11
C ASP A 65 -16.51 0.64 -10.35
N LEU A 66 -16.35 0.87 -9.04
CA LEU A 66 -17.29 1.60 -8.19
C LEU A 66 -16.98 3.11 -8.09
N MET A 67 -15.89 3.58 -8.70
CA MET A 67 -15.51 4.99 -8.62
C MET A 67 -16.51 5.90 -9.32
N ASP A 68 -16.96 5.51 -10.51
CA ASP A 68 -17.93 6.28 -11.30
C ASP A 68 -19.32 6.29 -10.67
N GLU A 69 -19.71 5.23 -9.97
CA GLU A 69 -20.99 5.17 -9.28
C GLU A 69 -21.01 6.00 -8.00
N HIS A 70 -19.96 5.93 -7.20
CA HIS A 70 -19.94 6.53 -5.86
C HIS A 70 -19.25 7.89 -5.78
N HIS A 71 -18.45 8.27 -6.77
CA HIS A 71 -17.75 9.57 -6.81
C HIS A 71 -17.07 9.95 -5.49
N TYR A 72 -16.38 8.98 -4.85
CA TYR A 72 -15.86 9.07 -3.49
C TYR A 72 -14.61 9.97 -3.35
N ILE A 73 -14.17 10.64 -4.40
CA ILE A 73 -13.08 11.64 -4.38
C ILE A 73 -13.64 13.01 -4.69
N GLY A 74 -13.50 13.96 -3.76
CA GLY A 74 -13.97 15.33 -4.00
C GLY A 74 -13.87 16.25 -2.78
N PHE A 75 -13.82 17.54 -3.06
CA PHE A 75 -13.75 18.58 -2.03
C PHE A 75 -14.97 18.62 -1.08
N LYS A 76 -16.13 18.07 -1.48
CA LYS A 76 -17.32 17.98 -0.62
C LYS A 76 -17.03 17.23 0.68
N TYR A 77 -16.15 16.25 0.65
CA TYR A 77 -15.79 15.42 1.81
C TYR A 77 -14.86 16.13 2.81
N LEU A 78 -14.17 17.20 2.41
CA LEU A 78 -13.42 18.07 3.35
C LEU A 78 -14.34 18.72 4.39
N PHE A 79 -15.57 19.07 4.01
CA PHE A 79 -16.53 19.69 4.91
C PHE A 79 -17.22 18.69 5.82
N THR A 80 -17.44 17.46 5.36
CA THR A 80 -18.18 16.42 6.11
C THR A 80 -17.27 15.49 6.90
N GLN A 81 -16.10 15.15 6.37
CA GLN A 81 -15.19 14.14 6.94
C GLN A 81 -13.76 14.65 7.16
N ARG A 82 -13.47 15.92 6.81
CA ARG A 82 -12.12 16.51 6.82
C ARG A 82 -11.12 15.70 5.97
N CYS A 83 -11.61 15.06 4.92
CA CYS A 83 -10.88 14.22 3.99
C CYS A 83 -11.28 14.54 2.55
N ILE A 84 -10.37 14.40 1.59
CA ILE A 84 -10.68 14.52 0.15
C ILE A 84 -11.38 13.26 -0.39
N MET A 85 -11.22 12.13 0.29
CA MET A 85 -11.88 10.86 -0.04
C MET A 85 -13.00 10.57 0.97
N ASP A 86 -14.05 9.90 0.52
CA ASP A 86 -15.11 9.42 1.40
C ASP A 86 -14.61 8.22 2.23
N PHE A 87 -13.96 8.50 3.35
CA PHE A 87 -13.41 7.47 4.24
C PHE A 87 -14.49 6.58 4.85
N LYS A 88 -15.68 7.13 5.11
CA LYS A 88 -16.79 6.32 5.58
C LYS A 88 -17.18 5.27 4.55
N LEU A 89 -17.35 5.68 3.30
CA LEU A 89 -17.66 4.74 2.22
C LEU A 89 -16.57 3.68 2.06
N LEU A 90 -15.30 4.10 2.02
CA LEU A 90 -14.18 3.20 1.72
C LEU A 90 -13.88 2.20 2.85
N PHE A 91 -13.98 2.61 4.12
CA PHE A 91 -13.56 1.81 5.28
C PHE A 91 -14.69 1.29 6.16
N GLU A 92 -15.95 1.68 5.87
CA GLU A 92 -17.15 1.19 6.57
C GLU A 92 -18.13 0.58 5.57
N ASP A 93 -18.68 1.37 4.64
CA ASP A 93 -19.77 0.92 3.76
C ASP A 93 -19.32 -0.14 2.73
N PHE A 94 -18.13 0.01 2.12
CA PHE A 94 -17.58 -0.99 1.21
C PHE A 94 -17.34 -2.33 1.89
N PRO A 95 -16.55 -2.42 2.98
CA PRO A 95 -16.26 -3.72 3.59
C PRO A 95 -17.45 -4.38 4.30
N GLU A 96 -18.47 -3.61 4.69
CA GLU A 96 -19.61 -4.16 5.41
C GLU A 96 -20.80 -4.50 4.50
N ARG A 97 -21.02 -3.75 3.40
CA ARG A 97 -22.30 -3.81 2.66
C ARG A 97 -22.17 -3.89 1.14
N ILE A 98 -21.29 -3.09 0.52
CA ILE A 98 -21.26 -2.91 -0.94
C ILE A 98 -20.41 -3.97 -1.60
N ILE A 99 -19.18 -4.16 -1.12
CA ILE A 99 -18.25 -5.22 -1.51
C ILE A 99 -17.71 -5.88 -0.25
N PRO A 100 -18.51 -6.72 0.42
CA PRO A 100 -18.20 -7.26 1.74
C PRO A 100 -16.80 -7.85 1.81
N TYR A 101 -16.10 -7.55 2.90
CA TYR A 101 -14.78 -8.12 3.14
C TYR A 101 -14.90 -9.46 3.85
N ASP A 102 -14.20 -10.46 3.36
CA ASP A 102 -14.18 -11.79 3.95
C ASP A 102 -13.19 -11.87 5.12
N TYR A 103 -13.65 -11.47 6.29
CA TYR A 103 -12.86 -11.53 7.51
C TYR A 103 -12.53 -12.95 7.93
N GLU A 104 -13.41 -13.93 7.67
CA GLU A 104 -13.19 -15.34 8.02
C GLU A 104 -12.01 -15.89 7.21
N ALA A 105 -12.01 -15.68 5.89
CA ALA A 105 -10.91 -16.06 5.03
C ALA A 105 -9.60 -15.35 5.43
N TYR A 106 -9.65 -14.06 5.77
CA TYR A 106 -8.48 -13.31 6.22
C TYR A 106 -7.92 -13.84 7.54
N PHE A 107 -8.75 -14.08 8.55
CA PHE A 107 -8.28 -14.54 9.87
C PHE A 107 -7.81 -16.00 9.86
N SER A 108 -8.39 -16.84 9.02
CA SER A 108 -7.97 -18.24 8.85
C SER A 108 -6.72 -18.40 7.99
N ASN A 109 -6.31 -17.36 7.26
CA ASN A 109 -5.11 -17.39 6.45
C ASN A 109 -3.85 -17.45 7.34
N PRO A 110 -2.99 -18.50 7.21
CA PRO A 110 -1.80 -18.65 8.05
C PRO A 110 -0.68 -17.65 7.70
N ASP A 111 -0.74 -17.04 6.52
CA ASP A 111 0.31 -16.12 6.05
C ASP A 111 0.29 -14.81 6.84
N ARG A 112 1.47 -14.29 7.13
CA ARG A 112 1.62 -13.03 7.87
C ARG A 112 1.30 -11.83 6.97
N PHE A 113 0.57 -10.87 7.51
CA PHE A 113 0.33 -9.60 6.85
C PHE A 113 0.60 -8.42 7.78
N VAL A 114 1.52 -7.55 7.37
CA VAL A 114 1.91 -6.35 8.10
C VAL A 114 1.43 -5.10 7.38
N MET A 115 0.79 -4.21 8.13
CA MET A 115 0.32 -2.91 7.65
C MET A 115 1.12 -1.80 8.33
N VAL A 116 1.68 -0.88 7.54
CA VAL A 116 2.57 0.17 8.04
C VAL A 116 1.81 1.48 8.24
N THR A 117 2.00 2.10 9.40
CA THR A 117 1.48 3.44 9.72
C THR A 117 2.60 4.34 10.25
N THR A 118 2.32 5.62 10.39
CA THR A 118 3.20 6.59 11.06
C THR A 118 2.59 7.02 12.38
N ASN A 119 3.24 6.74 13.50
CA ASN A 119 2.84 7.21 14.81
C ASN A 119 3.07 8.71 14.94
N CYS A 120 2.00 9.48 15.17
CA CYS A 120 2.10 10.94 15.23
C CYS A 120 2.84 11.47 16.45
N LEU A 121 2.94 10.69 17.53
CA LEU A 121 3.62 11.13 18.76
C LEU A 121 5.14 10.94 18.66
N SER A 122 5.57 9.82 18.07
CA SER A 122 6.99 9.48 17.94
C SER A 122 7.60 9.88 16.59
N GLY A 123 6.78 10.11 15.56
CA GLY A 123 7.21 10.30 14.17
C GLY A 123 7.83 9.05 13.54
N LYS A 124 7.66 7.88 14.11
CA LYS A 124 8.25 6.61 13.64
C LYS A 124 7.21 5.74 12.96
N ALA A 125 7.70 4.76 12.17
CA ALA A 125 6.85 3.71 11.62
C ALA A 125 6.34 2.79 12.74
N GLU A 126 5.08 2.38 12.61
CA GLU A 126 4.48 1.29 13.38
C GLU A 126 4.03 0.21 12.40
N TYR A 127 4.34 -1.03 12.73
CA TYR A 127 4.10 -2.20 11.92
C TYR A 127 3.09 -3.10 12.62
N PHE A 128 1.88 -3.16 12.08
CA PHE A 128 0.78 -3.88 12.70
C PHE A 128 0.49 -5.20 11.99
N GLU A 129 0.40 -6.27 12.76
CA GLU A 129 -0.26 -7.52 12.38
C GLU A 129 -1.56 -7.65 13.18
N GLU A 130 -2.67 -7.98 12.52
CA GLU A 130 -3.96 -8.16 13.19
C GLU A 130 -4.69 -9.37 12.60
N LYS A 131 -5.05 -10.33 13.43
CA LYS A 131 -5.67 -11.59 13.00
C LYS A 131 -6.90 -11.97 13.86
N SER A 132 -7.43 -11.02 14.65
CA SER A 132 -8.50 -11.33 15.60
C SER A 132 -9.68 -10.36 15.60
N SER A 133 -9.47 -9.10 15.22
CA SER A 133 -10.50 -8.06 15.30
C SER A 133 -10.71 -7.35 13.96
N SER A 134 -11.88 -7.52 13.37
CA SER A 134 -12.29 -6.86 12.12
C SER A 134 -12.23 -5.33 12.23
N GLY A 135 -12.76 -4.78 13.33
CA GLY A 135 -12.75 -3.32 13.58
C GLY A 135 -11.31 -2.80 13.64
N ARG A 136 -10.42 -3.51 14.35
CA ARG A 136 -9.02 -3.10 14.47
C ARG A 136 -8.26 -3.21 13.14
N VAL A 137 -8.53 -4.22 12.30
CA VAL A 137 -8.01 -4.30 10.92
C VAL A 137 -8.40 -3.05 10.12
N MET A 138 -9.68 -2.65 10.18
CA MET A 138 -10.15 -1.47 9.46
C MET A 138 -9.56 -0.16 10.00
N ASP A 139 -9.38 -0.04 11.31
CA ASP A 139 -8.71 1.12 11.91
C ASP A 139 -7.25 1.22 11.44
N ILE A 140 -6.52 0.11 11.40
CA ILE A 140 -5.12 0.07 10.95
C ILE A 140 -5.00 0.43 9.47
N VAL A 141 -5.80 -0.18 8.59
CA VAL A 141 -5.73 0.10 7.15
C VAL A 141 -6.18 1.52 6.82
N ARG A 142 -7.18 2.04 7.53
CA ARG A 142 -7.61 3.43 7.45
C ARG A 142 -6.49 4.39 7.88
N ALA A 143 -5.81 4.07 8.99
CA ALA A 143 -4.64 4.83 9.47
C ALA A 143 -3.50 4.81 8.44
N SER A 144 -3.16 3.62 7.91
CA SER A 144 -2.18 3.46 6.84
C SER A 144 -2.50 4.29 5.59
N SER A 145 -3.77 4.58 5.34
CA SER A 145 -4.27 5.36 4.20
C SER A 145 -4.55 6.84 4.52
N SER A 146 -4.30 7.29 5.77
CA SER A 146 -4.53 8.67 6.22
C SER A 146 -3.44 9.61 5.71
N LEU A 147 -3.57 10.02 4.44
CA LEU A 147 -2.61 10.89 3.75
C LEU A 147 -2.48 12.26 4.44
N PRO A 148 -1.26 12.78 4.61
CA PRO A 148 -1.05 14.13 5.15
C PRO A 148 -1.80 15.21 4.38
N PHE A 149 -2.35 16.18 5.11
CA PHE A 149 -3.06 17.39 4.65
C PHE A 149 -4.45 17.14 4.04
N VAL A 150 -4.73 15.93 3.57
CA VAL A 150 -5.96 15.60 2.83
C VAL A 150 -6.83 14.57 3.54
N SER A 151 -6.37 14.05 4.68
CA SER A 151 -7.10 13.13 5.54
C SER A 151 -6.93 13.51 7.01
N PRO A 152 -7.89 13.16 7.89
CA PRO A 152 -7.73 13.34 9.33
C PRO A 152 -6.70 12.36 9.88
N VAL A 153 -6.18 12.67 11.06
CA VAL A 153 -5.46 11.71 11.90
C VAL A 153 -6.44 10.60 12.30
N THR A 154 -6.04 9.36 12.12
CA THR A 154 -6.81 8.18 12.52
C THR A 154 -6.20 7.58 13.79
N TYR A 155 -7.03 7.01 14.66
CA TYR A 155 -6.55 6.44 15.92
C TYR A 155 -6.56 4.92 15.85
N VAL A 156 -5.45 4.31 16.27
CA VAL A 156 -5.33 2.86 16.48
C VAL A 156 -4.95 2.68 17.94
N ASP A 157 -5.75 1.94 18.70
CA ASP A 157 -5.57 1.72 20.14
C ASP A 157 -5.42 3.05 20.94
N GLY A 158 -6.10 4.10 20.52
CA GLY A 158 -6.02 5.43 21.13
C GLY A 158 -4.78 6.26 20.74
N ILE A 159 -3.88 5.72 19.93
CA ILE A 159 -2.68 6.40 19.45
C ILE A 159 -2.96 7.05 18.09
N PRO A 160 -2.65 8.36 17.93
CA PRO A 160 -2.86 9.06 16.66
C PRO A 160 -1.86 8.58 15.59
N MET A 161 -2.39 8.18 14.44
CA MET A 161 -1.66 7.62 13.31
C MET A 161 -1.93 8.38 12.02
N LEU A 162 -0.99 8.34 11.11
CA LEU A 162 -1.08 8.80 9.73
C LEU A 162 -0.52 7.74 8.77
N ASP A 163 -0.63 8.00 7.47
CA ASP A 163 -0.13 7.15 6.38
C ASP A 163 1.33 6.73 6.60
N GLY A 164 1.59 5.44 6.52
CA GLY A 164 2.92 4.87 6.70
C GLY A 164 3.96 5.39 5.71
N GLY A 165 3.52 5.80 4.52
CA GLY A 165 4.37 6.38 3.49
C GLY A 165 4.94 7.78 3.82
N ILE A 166 4.76 8.28 5.05
CA ILE A 166 5.51 9.43 5.58
C ILE A 166 6.94 8.98 5.94
N VAL A 167 7.08 7.82 6.57
CA VAL A 167 8.35 7.35 7.15
C VAL A 167 8.90 6.10 6.46
N ASP A 168 8.03 5.20 5.97
CA ASP A 168 8.43 3.99 5.27
C ASP A 168 7.45 3.68 4.13
N SER A 169 7.74 4.21 2.96
CA SER A 169 6.88 4.04 1.77
C SER A 169 7.09 2.70 1.06
N ILE A 170 8.27 2.05 1.25
CA ILE A 170 8.69 0.80 0.62
C ILE A 170 9.40 -0.03 1.70
N PRO A 171 8.69 -0.82 2.51
CA PRO A 171 9.23 -1.43 3.73
C PRO A 171 10.14 -2.64 3.47
N VAL A 172 11.14 -2.48 2.57
CA VAL A 172 12.13 -3.51 2.23
C VAL A 172 13.07 -3.78 3.41
N GLU A 173 13.59 -2.72 4.07
CA GLU A 173 14.46 -2.89 5.24
C GLU A 173 13.75 -3.63 6.37
N TYR A 174 12.46 -3.33 6.59
CA TYR A 174 11.65 -4.06 7.57
C TYR A 174 11.51 -5.54 7.21
N ALA A 175 11.18 -5.86 5.95
CA ALA A 175 11.03 -7.25 5.50
C ALA A 175 12.35 -8.05 5.66
N LEU A 176 13.48 -7.46 5.26
CA LEU A 176 14.81 -8.06 5.47
C LEU A 176 15.11 -8.26 6.96
N GLY A 177 14.77 -7.28 7.80
CA GLY A 177 14.93 -7.35 9.26
C GLY A 177 14.05 -8.43 9.93
N GLN A 178 12.97 -8.88 9.27
CA GLN A 178 12.13 -9.99 9.70
C GLN A 178 12.68 -11.36 9.26
N GLY A 179 13.82 -11.40 8.54
CA GLY A 179 14.46 -12.64 8.09
C GLY A 179 14.00 -13.12 6.70
N TYR A 180 13.30 -12.29 5.93
CA TYR A 180 12.94 -12.60 4.56
C TYR A 180 14.04 -12.14 3.62
N GLU A 181 14.92 -13.05 3.24
CA GLU A 181 16.13 -12.74 2.46
C GLU A 181 15.83 -12.55 0.97
N LYS A 182 14.79 -13.21 0.46
CA LYS A 182 14.28 -13.09 -0.90
C LYS A 182 12.97 -12.28 -0.89
N LEU A 183 12.85 -11.28 -1.76
CA LEU A 183 11.67 -10.42 -1.80
C LEU A 183 11.14 -10.27 -3.22
N VAL A 184 9.81 -10.24 -3.34
CA VAL A 184 9.12 -9.65 -4.48
C VAL A 184 8.62 -8.28 -4.07
N VAL A 185 9.06 -7.23 -4.76
CA VAL A 185 8.73 -5.84 -4.44
C VAL A 185 7.86 -5.26 -5.54
N VAL A 186 6.64 -4.83 -5.19
CA VAL A 186 5.73 -4.18 -6.12
C VAL A 186 5.77 -2.68 -5.90
N LEU A 187 6.24 -1.96 -6.92
CA LEU A 187 6.35 -0.50 -6.92
C LEU A 187 5.23 0.14 -7.75
N THR A 188 4.88 1.36 -7.41
CA THR A 188 3.88 2.19 -8.11
C THR A 188 4.52 3.27 -8.98
N ARG A 189 5.84 3.18 -9.19
CA ARG A 189 6.66 4.09 -10.00
C ARG A 189 7.67 3.32 -10.83
N ASN A 190 7.98 3.85 -12.00
CA ASN A 190 8.98 3.31 -12.91
C ASN A 190 10.42 3.40 -12.35
N LYS A 191 11.34 2.63 -12.93
CA LYS A 191 12.77 2.65 -12.58
C LYS A 191 13.35 4.07 -12.67
N GLY A 192 14.22 4.41 -11.72
CA GLY A 192 14.90 5.71 -11.67
C GLY A 192 14.06 6.87 -11.14
N TYR A 193 12.78 6.65 -10.76
CA TYR A 193 11.99 7.72 -10.14
C TYR A 193 12.58 8.14 -8.79
N ARG A 194 12.63 9.46 -8.55
CA ARG A 194 13.02 10.05 -7.27
C ARG A 194 12.06 11.15 -6.87
N LYS A 195 11.84 11.30 -5.58
CA LYS A 195 11.05 12.43 -5.04
C LYS A 195 11.91 13.67 -4.93
N ALA A 196 11.40 14.80 -5.41
CA ALA A 196 12.01 16.11 -5.23
C ALA A 196 11.66 16.71 -3.87
N GLU A 197 12.44 17.73 -3.44
CA GLU A 197 12.18 18.46 -2.23
C GLU A 197 10.79 19.12 -2.23
N SER A 198 10.19 19.24 -1.06
CA SER A 198 8.88 19.87 -0.85
C SER A 198 8.92 20.89 0.27
N SER A 199 8.10 21.96 0.15
CA SER A 199 7.98 23.00 1.16
C SER A 199 7.33 22.48 2.44
N MET A 200 7.91 22.82 3.61
CA MET A 200 7.45 22.38 4.94
C MET A 200 6.51 23.39 5.62
N GLN A 201 6.16 24.52 4.98
CA GLN A 201 5.35 25.56 5.62
C GLN A 201 3.97 25.06 6.05
N LEU A 202 3.29 24.32 5.16
CA LEU A 202 1.98 23.74 5.45
C LEU A 202 2.06 22.69 6.56
N ALA A 203 3.12 21.85 6.58
CA ALA A 203 3.30 20.83 7.61
C ALA A 203 3.37 21.44 9.02
N ARG A 204 4.10 22.53 9.19
CA ARG A 204 4.22 23.25 10.48
C ARG A 204 2.89 23.83 10.96
N LEU A 205 2.03 24.26 10.04
CA LEU A 205 0.71 24.79 10.37
C LEU A 205 -0.29 23.69 10.75
N PHE A 206 -0.39 22.63 9.91
CA PHE A 206 -1.36 21.56 10.10
C PHE A 206 -1.03 20.65 11.29
N TYR A 207 0.27 20.35 11.52
CA TYR A 207 0.74 19.39 12.52
C TYR A 207 1.42 20.05 13.73
N ARG A 208 0.95 21.25 14.14
CA ARG A 208 1.46 21.95 15.35
C ARG A 208 1.39 21.11 16.61
N LYS A 209 0.40 20.21 16.73
CA LYS A 209 0.24 19.29 17.86
C LYS A 209 1.17 18.07 17.79
N TYR A 210 1.77 17.82 16.63
CA TYR A 210 2.59 16.64 16.34
C TYR A 210 3.93 17.05 15.70
N PRO A 211 4.85 17.65 16.48
CA PRO A 211 6.13 18.16 15.94
C PRO A 211 6.98 17.06 15.29
N GLU A 212 6.90 15.82 15.81
CA GLU A 212 7.63 14.70 15.21
C GLU A 212 7.10 14.33 13.80
N VAL A 213 5.81 14.50 13.54
CA VAL A 213 5.26 14.36 12.17
C VAL A 213 5.87 15.41 11.23
N VAL A 214 6.03 16.66 11.68
CA VAL A 214 6.66 17.73 10.88
C VAL A 214 8.09 17.34 10.53
N LYS A 215 8.84 16.81 11.48
CA LYS A 215 10.21 16.31 11.26
C LYS A 215 10.24 15.14 10.28
N SER A 216 9.36 14.15 10.44
CA SER A 216 9.28 12.99 9.54
C SER A 216 8.89 13.41 8.12
N LEU A 217 7.94 14.36 7.97
CA LEU A 217 7.57 14.90 6.67
C LEU A 217 8.75 15.61 5.98
N SER A 218 9.64 16.28 6.73
CA SER A 218 10.83 16.90 6.16
C SER A 218 11.85 15.90 5.63
N GLN A 219 11.89 14.70 6.18
CA GLN A 219 12.80 13.62 5.79
C GLN A 219 12.19 12.64 4.76
N ARG A 220 10.88 12.75 4.50
CA ARG A 220 10.10 11.79 3.71
C ARG A 220 10.69 11.50 2.33
N ASN A 221 11.14 12.53 1.64
CA ASN A 221 11.64 12.37 0.27
C ASN A 221 13.01 11.69 0.26
N ASP A 222 13.88 12.02 1.22
CA ASP A 222 15.19 11.38 1.38
C ASP A 222 15.03 9.92 1.78
N LEU A 223 14.13 9.62 2.72
CA LEU A 223 13.83 8.24 3.13
C LEU A 223 13.33 7.41 1.94
N TYR A 224 12.40 7.96 1.17
CA TYR A 224 11.91 7.31 -0.05
C TYR A 224 13.02 7.03 -1.06
N ASN A 225 13.85 8.02 -1.32
CA ASN A 225 14.93 7.90 -2.31
C ASN A 225 15.98 6.86 -1.87
N ARG A 226 16.31 6.79 -0.57
CA ARG A 226 17.18 5.74 -0.01
C ARG A 226 16.55 4.34 -0.15
N SER A 227 15.25 4.20 0.12
CA SER A 227 14.57 2.91 -0.10
C SER A 227 14.63 2.49 -1.57
N MET A 228 14.48 3.44 -2.51
CA MET A 228 14.61 3.15 -3.94
C MET A 228 16.05 2.75 -4.31
N GLU A 229 17.08 3.41 -3.76
CA GLU A 229 18.47 3.03 -3.96
C GLU A 229 18.76 1.62 -3.43
N LEU A 230 18.23 1.28 -2.26
CA LEU A 230 18.34 -0.06 -1.72
C LEU A 230 17.64 -1.10 -2.60
N VAL A 231 16.43 -0.81 -3.08
CA VAL A 231 15.69 -1.69 -4.00
C VAL A 231 16.50 -1.93 -5.28
N GLU A 232 16.97 -0.87 -5.92
CA GLU A 232 17.75 -0.98 -7.16
C GLU A 232 19.05 -1.78 -6.94
N LYS A 233 19.74 -1.55 -5.82
CA LYS A 233 20.93 -2.33 -5.45
C LYS A 233 20.64 -3.83 -5.28
N LEU A 234 19.58 -4.15 -4.52
CA LEU A 234 19.20 -5.56 -4.26
C LEU A 234 18.70 -6.27 -5.53
N GLU A 235 18.03 -5.53 -6.43
CA GLU A 235 17.63 -6.01 -7.75
C GLU A 235 18.86 -6.34 -8.61
N ASP A 236 19.84 -5.44 -8.67
CA ASP A 236 21.08 -5.63 -9.41
C ASP A 236 21.95 -6.78 -8.84
N GLU A 237 21.83 -7.06 -7.54
CA GLU A 237 22.44 -8.21 -6.85
C GLU A 237 21.69 -9.53 -7.08
N GLY A 238 20.52 -9.51 -7.75
CA GLY A 238 19.65 -10.69 -7.95
C GLY A 238 18.96 -11.21 -6.70
N ARG A 239 18.93 -10.44 -5.61
CA ARG A 239 18.33 -10.83 -4.32
C ARG A 239 16.83 -10.60 -4.26
N ILE A 240 16.31 -9.70 -5.08
CA ILE A 240 14.89 -9.37 -5.14
C ILE A 240 14.40 -9.32 -6.58
N ILE A 241 13.11 -9.60 -6.76
CA ILE A 241 12.38 -9.35 -8.01
C ILE A 241 11.56 -8.07 -7.83
N VAL A 242 11.66 -7.14 -8.77
CA VAL A 242 10.90 -5.89 -8.73
C VAL A 242 9.88 -5.85 -9.86
N ILE A 243 8.60 -5.72 -9.51
CA ILE A 243 7.50 -5.52 -10.44
C ILE A 243 7.08 -4.06 -10.37
N ARG A 244 7.19 -3.34 -11.49
CA ARG A 244 6.93 -1.89 -11.55
C ARG A 244 6.47 -1.47 -12.94
N PRO A 245 5.79 -0.32 -13.06
CA PRO A 245 5.46 0.25 -14.37
C PRO A 245 6.72 0.44 -15.24
N GLU A 246 6.63 0.07 -16.51
CA GLU A 246 7.76 0.22 -17.45
C GLU A 246 8.07 1.70 -17.73
N ARG A 247 7.04 2.56 -17.75
CA ARG A 247 7.14 3.98 -18.11
C ARG A 247 6.70 4.89 -16.98
N PRO A 248 7.01 6.20 -17.03
CA PRO A 248 6.47 7.17 -16.10
C PRO A 248 4.95 7.12 -16.05
N VAL A 249 4.41 6.95 -14.85
CA VAL A 249 2.97 6.76 -14.62
C VAL A 249 2.23 8.09 -14.73
N ASP A 250 1.29 8.19 -15.69
CA ASP A 250 0.37 9.34 -15.88
C ASP A 250 -0.92 9.16 -15.06
N VAL A 251 -0.79 8.70 -13.83
CA VAL A 251 -1.88 8.56 -12.85
C VAL A 251 -1.49 9.30 -11.58
N GLY A 252 -2.35 10.22 -11.15
CA GLY A 252 -2.20 10.95 -9.91
C GLY A 252 -2.59 10.12 -8.68
N ARG A 253 -2.24 10.60 -7.46
CA ARG A 253 -2.70 9.94 -6.21
C ARG A 253 -4.22 10.00 -6.02
N MET A 254 -4.87 10.97 -6.63
CA MET A 254 -6.31 11.25 -6.57
C MET A 254 -6.91 11.24 -7.99
N GLU A 255 -6.44 10.31 -8.83
CA GLU A 255 -6.94 10.16 -10.20
C GLU A 255 -8.42 9.80 -10.19
N LYS A 256 -9.16 10.29 -11.21
CA LYS A 256 -10.58 10.01 -11.38
C LYS A 256 -10.91 9.44 -12.76
N ASP A 257 -9.95 9.47 -13.65
CA ASP A 257 -10.08 8.91 -14.99
C ASP A 257 -9.98 7.37 -14.89
N THR A 258 -11.12 6.71 -14.94
CA THR A 258 -11.23 5.26 -14.80
C THR A 258 -10.60 4.50 -15.96
N ASP A 259 -10.49 5.11 -17.15
CA ASP A 259 -9.80 4.49 -18.28
C ASP A 259 -8.29 4.45 -18.05
N LYS A 260 -7.70 5.55 -17.50
CA LYS A 260 -6.29 5.56 -17.08
C LYS A 260 -6.02 4.54 -15.97
N LEU A 261 -6.93 4.44 -15.00
CA LEU A 261 -6.81 3.47 -13.91
C LEU A 261 -6.89 2.05 -14.44
N ARG A 262 -7.79 1.77 -15.37
CA ARG A 262 -7.95 0.44 -16.01
C ARG A 262 -6.70 0.05 -16.78
N ALA A 263 -6.16 0.97 -17.58
CA ALA A 263 -4.92 0.73 -18.32
C ALA A 263 -3.72 0.43 -17.39
N LEU A 264 -3.62 1.15 -16.26
CA LEU A 264 -2.56 0.91 -15.28
C LEU A 264 -2.74 -0.42 -14.51
N TYR A 265 -3.98 -0.84 -14.26
CA TYR A 265 -4.29 -2.17 -13.73
C TYR A 265 -3.86 -3.28 -14.70
N ASP A 266 -4.20 -3.15 -15.99
CA ASP A 266 -3.87 -4.14 -17.02
C ASP A 266 -2.34 -4.23 -17.21
N GLU A 267 -1.61 -3.09 -17.14
CA GLU A 267 -0.14 -3.08 -17.11
C GLU A 267 0.38 -3.87 -15.92
N GLY A 268 -0.17 -3.64 -14.70
CA GLY A 268 0.25 -4.36 -13.50
C GLY A 268 0.06 -5.87 -13.60
N TYR A 269 -1.07 -6.30 -14.16
CA TYR A 269 -1.36 -7.72 -14.39
C TYR A 269 -0.34 -8.33 -15.37
N SER A 270 -0.11 -7.65 -16.51
CA SER A 270 0.83 -8.11 -17.54
C SER A 270 2.27 -8.17 -17.05
N GLU A 271 2.72 -7.16 -16.28
CA GLU A 271 4.08 -7.15 -15.69
C GLU A 271 4.27 -8.29 -14.70
N ALA A 272 3.26 -8.58 -13.86
CA ALA A 272 3.32 -9.72 -12.96
C ALA A 272 3.38 -11.05 -13.70
N GLU A 273 2.61 -11.20 -14.79
CA GLU A 273 2.59 -12.43 -15.60
C GLU A 273 3.96 -12.72 -16.23
N LYS A 274 4.68 -11.68 -16.70
CA LYS A 274 6.06 -11.80 -17.20
C LYS A 274 7.03 -12.33 -16.15
N MET A 275 6.83 -11.97 -14.87
CA MET A 275 7.73 -12.30 -13.76
C MET A 275 7.43 -13.66 -13.09
N LEU A 276 6.35 -14.36 -13.45
CA LEU A 276 5.99 -15.62 -12.80
C LEU A 276 7.08 -16.71 -12.91
N SER A 277 7.79 -16.78 -14.04
CA SER A 277 8.91 -17.71 -14.22
C SER A 277 10.07 -17.39 -13.30
N ASP A 278 10.42 -16.11 -13.19
CA ASP A 278 11.54 -15.66 -12.37
C ASP A 278 11.24 -15.85 -10.88
N ILE A 279 10.00 -15.58 -10.45
CA ILE A 279 9.53 -15.87 -9.08
C ILE A 279 9.61 -17.37 -8.79
N LYS A 280 9.29 -18.22 -9.76
CA LYS A 280 9.42 -19.67 -9.60
C LYS A 280 10.87 -20.08 -9.44
N THR A 281 11.77 -19.57 -10.28
CA THR A 281 13.22 -19.87 -10.22
C THR A 281 13.82 -19.40 -8.89
N MET A 282 13.53 -18.15 -8.48
CA MET A 282 13.97 -17.62 -7.18
C MET A 282 13.53 -18.47 -5.99
N ASN A 283 12.38 -19.12 -6.11
CA ASN A 283 11.82 -19.99 -5.08
C ASN A 283 12.48 -21.39 -5.01
N GLU A 284 13.12 -21.84 -6.08
CA GLU A 284 13.77 -23.16 -6.17
C GLU A 284 15.26 -23.12 -5.73
N GLU A 285 15.88 -21.93 -5.70
CA GLU A 285 17.24 -21.66 -5.20
C GLU A 285 17.27 -21.48 -3.68
#